data_53bef902dd9ecf1190c6a8e515fb0d0b
#
_entry.id   53bef902dd9ecf1190c6a8e515fb0d0b
#
_cell.length_a   1.000
_cell.length_b   1.000
_cell.length_c   1.000
_cell.angle_alpha   90.00
_cell.angle_beta   90.00
_cell.angle_gamma   90.00
#
_symmetry.space_group_name_H-M   'P 1'
#
loop_
_entity.id
_entity.type
_entity.pdbx_description
1 polymer ?
#
loop_
_entity_poly.entity_id
_entity_poly.type
_entity_poly.pdbx_seq_one_letter_code
_entity_poly.pdbx_strand_id
1 'polypeptide(L)'
;MYVAGCPNVDEARRTLDQCMQELAIEAPIVELEGDYASPTVLIEGVDVMGRSDESGAMCRLDLPSRESVLEALGTALAGAVRADGFRLLLASGAPVAVQQLAEVVSAGVRAVRRALDELVRRGSARMDAEGRLVGTGGLSVVPHRHEMLVGARRFWTWCAFDAVGILVALEADGLIRTSDPASGQPIEIPFLNGHATAVSAVLFLPRLDSCSSVVDEWCPNANLFETEANARTWAGRLHVKGDVLSLSQAMEVGAKSWRPLVAPR
;
A
#
# COMPACT_ATOMS: atom_id res chain seq x y z
N MET A 1 -19.28 -17.38 7.68
CA MET A 1 -19.91 -17.51 9.00
C MET A 1 -21.39 -17.83 8.79
N TYR A 2 -21.95 -18.76 9.55
CA TYR A 2 -23.34 -19.18 9.35
C TYR A 2 -23.96 -19.81 10.62
N VAL A 3 -25.30 -19.89 10.64
CA VAL A 3 -26.10 -20.58 11.65
C VAL A 3 -26.36 -22.01 11.15
N ALA A 4 -26.36 -23.00 12.06
CA ALA A 4 -26.70 -24.38 11.74
C ALA A 4 -28.06 -24.49 11.04
N GLY A 5 -28.11 -25.24 9.96
CA GLY A 5 -29.35 -25.48 9.19
C GLY A 5 -29.84 -24.30 8.34
N CYS A 6 -29.08 -23.23 8.19
CA CYS A 6 -29.46 -22.13 7.29
C CYS A 6 -29.46 -22.59 5.82
N PRO A 7 -30.62 -22.48 5.10
CA PRO A 7 -30.75 -23.01 3.73
C PRO A 7 -29.91 -22.27 2.69
N ASN A 8 -29.47 -21.05 3.00
CA ASN A 8 -28.79 -20.16 2.07
C ASN A 8 -27.27 -20.32 2.05
N VAL A 9 -26.69 -21.13 2.94
CA VAL A 9 -25.21 -21.31 3.07
C VAL A 9 -24.61 -21.89 1.80
N ASP A 10 -25.25 -22.93 1.23
CA ASP A 10 -24.72 -23.60 0.04
C ASP A 10 -24.71 -22.71 -1.20
N GLU A 11 -25.62 -21.76 -1.30
CA GLU A 11 -25.65 -20.79 -2.40
C GLU A 11 -24.54 -19.76 -2.23
N ALA A 12 -24.38 -19.23 -1.02
CA ALA A 12 -23.29 -18.28 -0.73
C ALA A 12 -21.91 -18.94 -0.95
N ARG A 13 -21.73 -20.19 -0.55
CA ARG A 13 -20.50 -20.98 -0.78
C ARG A 13 -20.23 -21.13 -2.27
N ARG A 14 -21.23 -21.56 -3.05
CA ARG A 14 -21.09 -21.70 -4.52
C ARG A 14 -20.70 -20.38 -5.19
N THR A 15 -21.30 -19.27 -4.79
CA THR A 15 -20.97 -17.93 -5.30
C THR A 15 -19.51 -17.57 -5.00
N LEU A 16 -19.06 -17.81 -3.77
CA LEU A 16 -17.66 -17.55 -3.37
C LEU A 16 -16.69 -18.43 -4.16
N ASP A 17 -16.93 -19.74 -4.24
CA ASP A 17 -16.09 -20.70 -4.97
C ASP A 17 -15.96 -20.33 -6.46
N GLN A 18 -17.06 -19.97 -7.11
CA GLN A 18 -17.05 -19.54 -8.51
C GLN A 18 -16.24 -18.26 -8.73
N CYS A 19 -16.36 -17.29 -7.83
CA CYS A 19 -15.59 -16.05 -7.91
C CYS A 19 -14.10 -16.30 -7.67
N MET A 20 -13.74 -17.15 -6.71
CA MET A 20 -12.34 -17.54 -6.46
C MET A 20 -11.75 -18.28 -7.65
N GLN A 21 -12.50 -19.22 -8.26
CA GLN A 21 -12.08 -19.93 -9.47
C GLN A 21 -11.87 -18.97 -10.65
N GLU A 22 -12.74 -18.00 -10.85
CA GLU A 22 -12.61 -16.99 -11.92
C GLU A 22 -11.33 -16.16 -11.80
N LEU A 23 -10.96 -15.79 -10.57
CA LEU A 23 -9.73 -15.06 -10.27
C LEU A 23 -8.52 -15.97 -10.10
N ALA A 24 -8.73 -17.29 -10.13
CA ALA A 24 -7.75 -18.32 -9.80
C ALA A 24 -7.03 -18.00 -8.47
N ILE A 25 -7.81 -17.64 -7.45
CA ILE A 25 -7.32 -17.39 -6.09
C ILE A 25 -7.30 -18.71 -5.33
N GLU A 26 -6.14 -19.08 -4.82
CA GLU A 26 -5.92 -20.23 -3.95
C GLU A 26 -5.77 -19.77 -2.51
N ALA A 27 -6.88 -19.64 -1.82
CA ALA A 27 -6.91 -19.28 -0.41
C ALA A 27 -7.83 -20.22 0.38
N PRO A 28 -7.50 -20.55 1.64
CA PRO A 28 -8.36 -21.39 2.47
C PRO A 28 -9.65 -20.65 2.82
N ILE A 29 -10.79 -21.35 2.69
CA ILE A 29 -12.07 -20.88 3.20
C ILE A 29 -12.23 -21.43 4.63
N VAL A 30 -12.35 -20.52 5.60
CA VAL A 30 -12.62 -20.90 7.00
C VAL A 30 -14.11 -20.76 7.26
N GLU A 31 -14.77 -21.87 7.58
CA GLU A 31 -16.18 -21.87 7.92
C GLU A 31 -16.37 -21.78 9.44
N LEU A 32 -17.19 -20.85 9.87
CA LEU A 32 -17.53 -20.64 11.29
C LEU A 32 -19.02 -20.79 11.48
N GLU A 33 -19.41 -21.82 12.24
CA GLU A 33 -20.79 -22.07 12.67
C GLU A 33 -21.02 -21.45 14.06
N GLY A 34 -22.13 -20.73 14.24
CA GLY A 34 -22.45 -20.07 15.51
C GLY A 34 -23.61 -19.08 15.36
N ASP A 35 -23.78 -18.23 16.37
CA ASP A 35 -24.83 -17.22 16.40
C ASP A 35 -24.45 -15.99 15.57
N TYR A 36 -24.60 -16.10 14.27
CA TYR A 36 -24.26 -15.05 13.30
C TYR A 36 -25.48 -14.67 12.43
N ALA A 37 -25.43 -13.51 11.80
CA ALA A 37 -26.26 -13.23 10.64
C ALA A 37 -25.83 -14.18 9.51
N SER A 38 -26.74 -15.00 8.98
CA SER A 38 -26.41 -16.13 8.13
C SER A 38 -27.06 -16.09 6.75
N PRO A 39 -26.33 -16.31 5.65
CA PRO A 39 -24.87 -16.45 5.58
C PRO A 39 -24.14 -15.10 5.59
N THR A 40 -22.96 -15.03 6.18
CA THR A 40 -22.03 -13.89 6.09
C THR A 40 -20.72 -14.34 5.47
N VAL A 41 -20.30 -13.67 4.42
CA VAL A 41 -18.99 -13.88 3.77
C VAL A 41 -18.08 -12.72 4.14
N LEU A 42 -16.96 -13.03 4.80
CA LEU A 42 -15.93 -12.04 5.13
C LEU A 42 -14.70 -12.25 4.24
N ILE A 43 -14.17 -11.18 3.69
CA ILE A 43 -12.88 -11.14 2.98
C ILE A 43 -11.98 -10.16 3.72
N GLU A 44 -10.83 -10.63 4.20
CA GLU A 44 -9.94 -9.86 5.09
C GLU A 44 -10.68 -9.25 6.30
N GLY A 45 -11.66 -9.97 6.86
CA GLY A 45 -12.47 -9.55 8.00
C GLY A 45 -13.58 -8.55 7.67
N VAL A 46 -13.78 -8.18 6.41
CA VAL A 46 -14.83 -7.24 5.96
C VAL A 46 -15.98 -8.00 5.33
N ASP A 47 -17.22 -7.73 5.77
CA ASP A 47 -18.43 -8.31 5.17
C ASP A 47 -18.58 -7.80 3.72
N VAL A 48 -18.66 -8.71 2.76
CA VAL A 48 -18.80 -8.40 1.32
C VAL A 48 -20.10 -7.63 1.01
N MET A 49 -21.07 -7.64 1.93
CA MET A 49 -22.31 -6.87 1.82
C MET A 49 -22.22 -5.50 2.51
N GLY A 50 -21.07 -5.14 3.06
CA GLY A 50 -20.83 -3.86 3.73
C GLY A 50 -21.62 -3.66 5.02
N ARG A 51 -22.13 -4.73 5.63
CA ARG A 51 -22.89 -4.66 6.88
C ARG A 51 -21.96 -4.89 8.06
N SER A 52 -21.85 -3.92 8.93
CA SER A 52 -21.13 -4.04 10.20
C SER A 52 -22.13 -4.44 11.30
N ASP A 53 -21.74 -5.44 12.12
CA ASP A 53 -22.29 -5.72 13.47
C ASP A 53 -23.77 -6.09 13.59
N GLU A 54 -24.34 -6.87 12.68
CA GLU A 54 -25.56 -7.59 12.97
C GLU A 54 -25.24 -8.77 13.91
N SER A 55 -25.30 -8.52 15.24
CA SER A 55 -25.11 -9.54 16.25
C SER A 55 -26.40 -10.36 16.45
N GLY A 56 -26.25 -11.69 16.46
CA GLY A 56 -27.29 -12.64 16.76
C GLY A 56 -27.65 -13.56 15.60
N ALA A 57 -28.19 -14.73 15.95
CA ALA A 57 -28.63 -15.73 14.99
C ALA A 57 -29.84 -15.21 14.21
N MET A 58 -29.62 -14.89 12.93
CA MET A 58 -30.71 -14.53 12.02
C MET A 58 -30.43 -15.07 10.61
N CYS A 59 -31.48 -15.42 9.88
CA CYS A 59 -31.36 -15.76 8.48
C CYS A 59 -31.42 -14.47 7.63
N ARG A 60 -30.39 -14.25 6.82
CA ARG A 60 -30.37 -13.21 5.83
C ARG A 60 -31.18 -13.65 4.61
N LEU A 61 -32.06 -12.79 4.13
CA LEU A 61 -32.81 -13.03 2.90
C LEU A 61 -32.04 -12.58 1.66
N ASP A 62 -31.10 -11.66 1.85
CA ASP A 62 -30.18 -11.16 0.82
C ASP A 62 -28.88 -11.96 0.86
N LEU A 63 -28.53 -12.54 -0.27
CA LEU A 63 -27.30 -13.30 -0.45
C LEU A 63 -26.20 -12.42 -1.05
N PRO A 64 -24.92 -12.73 -0.74
CA PRO A 64 -23.82 -12.07 -1.41
C PRO A 64 -23.92 -12.24 -2.93
N SER A 65 -24.03 -11.12 -3.63
CA SER A 65 -24.05 -11.17 -5.10
C SER A 65 -22.66 -11.52 -5.64
N ARG A 66 -22.63 -12.12 -6.85
CA ARG A 66 -21.37 -12.37 -7.54
C ARG A 66 -20.54 -11.08 -7.71
N GLU A 67 -21.20 -9.97 -7.99
CA GLU A 67 -20.56 -8.66 -8.16
C GLU A 67 -19.88 -8.19 -6.87
N SER A 68 -20.60 -8.21 -5.73
CA SER A 68 -20.03 -7.79 -4.43
C SER A 68 -18.86 -8.68 -3.98
N VAL A 69 -18.95 -9.99 -4.24
CA VAL A 69 -17.86 -10.93 -3.91
C VAL A 69 -16.63 -10.68 -4.80
N LEU A 70 -16.81 -10.48 -6.11
CA LEU A 70 -15.70 -10.16 -7.02
C LEU A 70 -15.05 -8.82 -6.70
N GLU A 71 -15.82 -7.79 -6.34
CA GLU A 71 -15.31 -6.50 -5.94
C GLU A 71 -14.46 -6.61 -4.66
N ALA A 72 -14.97 -7.31 -3.65
CA ALA A 72 -14.25 -7.51 -2.39
C ALA A 72 -12.97 -8.35 -2.59
N LEU A 73 -13.04 -9.46 -3.36
CA LEU A 73 -11.86 -10.27 -3.71
C LEU A 73 -10.85 -9.45 -4.53
N GLY A 74 -11.31 -8.64 -5.47
CA GLY A 74 -10.46 -7.77 -6.27
C GLY A 74 -9.74 -6.71 -5.43
N THR A 75 -10.42 -6.12 -4.46
CA THR A 75 -9.85 -5.16 -3.51
C THR A 75 -8.80 -5.81 -2.62
N ALA A 76 -9.11 -6.98 -2.05
CA ALA A 76 -8.16 -7.75 -1.24
C ALA A 76 -6.93 -8.16 -2.07
N LEU A 77 -7.14 -8.65 -3.29
CA LEU A 77 -6.05 -9.01 -4.21
C LEU A 77 -5.17 -7.80 -4.55
N ALA A 78 -5.75 -6.63 -4.82
CA ALA A 78 -4.97 -5.41 -5.08
C ALA A 78 -4.13 -5.00 -3.86
N GLY A 79 -4.67 -5.13 -2.65
CA GLY A 79 -3.92 -4.95 -1.39
C GLY A 79 -2.75 -5.91 -1.27
N ALA A 80 -2.99 -7.20 -1.54
CA ALA A 80 -1.97 -8.25 -1.53
C ALA A 80 -0.87 -7.99 -2.58
N VAL A 81 -1.25 -7.71 -3.82
CA VAL A 81 -0.34 -7.37 -4.92
C VAL A 81 0.54 -6.17 -4.57
N ARG A 82 -0.03 -5.14 -3.95
CA ARG A 82 0.73 -3.96 -3.48
C ARG A 82 1.73 -4.33 -2.40
N ALA A 83 1.32 -5.08 -1.38
CA ALA A 83 2.17 -5.43 -0.24
C ALA A 83 3.28 -6.43 -0.63
N ASP A 84 2.94 -7.51 -1.34
CA ASP A 84 3.93 -8.51 -1.75
C ASP A 84 4.83 -7.99 -2.87
N GLY A 85 4.30 -7.15 -3.77
CA GLY A 85 5.10 -6.43 -4.75
C GLY A 85 6.16 -5.54 -4.09
N PHE A 86 5.79 -4.80 -3.04
CA PHE A 86 6.73 -4.01 -2.24
C PHE A 86 7.83 -4.90 -1.62
N ARG A 87 7.45 -6.02 -0.98
CA ARG A 87 8.41 -6.95 -0.35
C ARG A 87 9.35 -7.59 -1.37
N LEU A 88 8.83 -7.98 -2.54
CA LEU A 88 9.65 -8.56 -3.61
C LEU A 88 10.65 -7.55 -4.19
N LEU A 89 10.22 -6.29 -4.43
CA LEU A 89 11.11 -5.21 -4.86
C LEU A 89 12.20 -4.95 -3.83
N LEU A 90 11.84 -4.87 -2.55
CA LEU A 90 12.77 -4.66 -1.45
C LEU A 90 13.77 -5.81 -1.31
N ALA A 91 13.31 -7.04 -1.44
CA ALA A 91 14.14 -8.24 -1.32
C ALA A 91 15.09 -8.43 -2.51
N SER A 92 14.63 -8.16 -3.73
CA SER A 92 15.42 -8.36 -4.95
C SER A 92 16.29 -7.16 -5.34
N GLY A 93 15.80 -5.94 -5.10
CA GLY A 93 16.38 -4.71 -5.65
C GLY A 93 16.24 -4.60 -7.18
N ALA A 94 15.33 -5.38 -7.78
CA ALA A 94 15.16 -5.52 -9.22
C ALA A 94 13.67 -5.54 -9.63
N PRO A 95 13.34 -5.26 -10.91
CA PRO A 95 11.98 -5.37 -11.42
C PRO A 95 11.38 -6.76 -11.21
N VAL A 96 10.12 -6.83 -10.79
CA VAL A 96 9.39 -8.06 -10.45
C VAL A 96 8.46 -8.46 -11.60
N ALA A 97 8.58 -9.69 -12.10
CA ALA A 97 7.69 -10.24 -13.11
C ALA A 97 6.28 -10.51 -12.56
N VAL A 98 5.25 -10.30 -13.39
CA VAL A 98 3.85 -10.54 -12.98
C VAL A 98 3.61 -11.99 -12.57
N GLN A 99 4.27 -12.96 -13.23
CA GLN A 99 4.22 -14.37 -12.86
C GLN A 99 4.73 -14.62 -11.44
N GLN A 100 5.89 -14.09 -11.11
CA GLN A 100 6.47 -14.22 -9.78
C GLN A 100 5.54 -13.64 -8.70
N LEU A 101 4.93 -12.50 -8.99
CA LEU A 101 3.97 -11.88 -8.07
C LEU A 101 2.70 -12.74 -7.94
N ALA A 102 2.21 -13.32 -9.04
CA ALA A 102 1.04 -14.20 -9.05
C ALA A 102 1.25 -15.46 -8.21
N GLU A 103 2.44 -16.04 -8.26
CA GLU A 103 2.82 -17.18 -7.42
C GLU A 103 2.80 -16.80 -5.93
N VAL A 104 3.38 -15.65 -5.57
CA VAL A 104 3.45 -15.21 -4.17
C VAL A 104 2.08 -14.87 -3.59
N VAL A 105 1.21 -14.22 -4.37
CA VAL A 105 -0.15 -13.88 -3.91
C VAL A 105 -1.15 -15.03 -4.10
N SER A 106 -0.72 -16.19 -4.64
CA SER A 106 -1.54 -17.36 -4.91
C SER A 106 -2.81 -17.01 -5.71
N ALA A 107 -2.63 -16.31 -6.84
CA ALA A 107 -3.72 -15.88 -7.70
C ALA A 107 -3.36 -15.98 -9.19
N GLY A 108 -4.38 -16.05 -10.06
CA GLY A 108 -4.15 -16.12 -11.49
C GLY A 108 -3.43 -14.89 -12.07
N VAL A 109 -2.50 -15.11 -12.99
CA VAL A 109 -1.71 -14.02 -13.65
C VAL A 109 -2.61 -12.95 -14.25
N ARG A 110 -3.77 -13.32 -14.81
CA ARG A 110 -4.74 -12.36 -15.37
C ARG A 110 -5.36 -11.46 -14.29
N ALA A 111 -5.68 -12.04 -13.12
CA ALA A 111 -6.25 -11.30 -11.99
C ALA A 111 -5.20 -10.34 -11.41
N VAL A 112 -3.97 -10.81 -11.21
CA VAL A 112 -2.84 -9.99 -10.75
C VAL A 112 -2.54 -8.84 -11.72
N ARG A 113 -2.59 -9.09 -13.04
CA ARG A 113 -2.41 -8.03 -14.04
C ARG A 113 -3.49 -6.96 -13.95
N ARG A 114 -4.77 -7.36 -13.80
CA ARG A 114 -5.87 -6.39 -13.59
C ARG A 114 -5.69 -5.57 -12.31
N ALA A 115 -5.25 -6.22 -11.22
CA ALA A 115 -4.95 -5.53 -9.97
C ALA A 115 -3.79 -4.53 -10.13
N LEU A 116 -2.74 -4.89 -10.85
CA LEU A 116 -1.63 -3.98 -11.19
C LEU A 116 -2.10 -2.81 -12.06
N ASP A 117 -2.90 -3.07 -13.10
CA ASP A 117 -3.44 -2.01 -13.97
C ASP A 117 -4.26 -0.99 -13.15
N GLU A 118 -5.06 -1.47 -12.19
CA GLU A 118 -5.80 -0.61 -11.27
C GLU A 118 -4.87 0.21 -10.36
N LEU A 119 -3.84 -0.43 -9.78
CA LEU A 119 -2.85 0.25 -8.95
C LEU A 119 -2.05 1.29 -9.75
N VAL A 120 -1.70 0.99 -11.01
CA VAL A 120 -1.03 1.93 -11.91
C VAL A 120 -1.94 3.12 -12.22
N ARG A 121 -3.21 2.88 -12.53
CA ARG A 121 -4.18 3.94 -12.81
C ARG A 121 -4.40 4.89 -11.63
N ARG A 122 -4.32 4.36 -10.40
CA ARG A 122 -4.38 5.16 -9.15
C ARG A 122 -3.04 5.79 -8.75
N GLY A 123 -1.98 5.61 -9.55
CA GLY A 123 -0.65 6.06 -9.20
C GLY A 123 -0.05 5.37 -7.97
N SER A 124 -0.45 4.13 -7.69
CA SER A 124 0.03 3.34 -6.54
C SER A 124 1.02 2.24 -6.95
N ALA A 125 1.26 2.07 -8.25
CA ALA A 125 2.28 1.19 -8.81
C ALA A 125 2.87 1.78 -10.09
N ARG A 126 4.06 1.33 -10.44
CA ARG A 126 4.75 1.64 -11.71
C ARG A 126 5.27 0.37 -12.35
N MET A 127 5.07 0.27 -13.67
CA MET A 127 5.56 -0.83 -14.51
C MET A 127 6.59 -0.30 -15.49
N ASP A 128 7.53 -1.16 -15.89
CA ASP A 128 8.45 -0.85 -17.01
C ASP A 128 7.84 -1.21 -18.39
N ALA A 129 8.60 -0.97 -19.45
CA ALA A 129 8.17 -1.27 -20.82
C ALA A 129 7.99 -2.77 -21.08
N GLU A 130 8.64 -3.62 -20.32
CA GLU A 130 8.54 -5.10 -20.35
C GLU A 130 7.35 -5.63 -19.53
N GLY A 131 6.59 -4.74 -18.89
CA GLY A 131 5.44 -5.08 -18.08
C GLY A 131 5.80 -5.73 -16.75
N ARG A 132 6.96 -5.37 -16.16
CA ARG A 132 7.40 -5.78 -14.82
C ARG A 132 7.13 -4.66 -13.83
N LEU A 133 6.81 -5.02 -12.59
CA LEU A 133 6.65 -4.06 -11.50
C LEU A 133 8.02 -3.47 -11.12
N VAL A 134 8.14 -2.15 -11.18
CA VAL A 134 9.37 -1.41 -10.82
C VAL A 134 9.19 -0.50 -9.61
N GLY A 135 7.95 -0.29 -9.16
CA GLY A 135 7.68 0.51 -7.96
C GLY A 135 6.27 0.31 -7.44
N THR A 136 6.12 0.25 -6.13
CA THR A 136 4.85 0.27 -5.41
C THR A 136 5.07 0.65 -3.95
N GLY A 137 4.03 1.18 -3.30
CA GLY A 137 4.11 1.59 -1.89
C GLY A 137 5.16 2.69 -1.62
N GLY A 138 5.47 3.53 -2.61
CA GLY A 138 6.49 4.57 -2.51
C GLY A 138 7.90 4.11 -2.85
N LEU A 139 8.18 2.79 -2.84
CA LEU A 139 9.47 2.21 -3.20
C LEU A 139 9.62 2.11 -4.71
N SER A 140 10.81 2.35 -5.22
CA SER A 140 11.18 2.19 -6.64
C SER A 140 12.56 1.54 -6.76
N VAL A 141 12.72 0.64 -7.75
CA VAL A 141 14.02 0.08 -8.16
C VAL A 141 14.59 0.78 -9.39
N VAL A 142 13.89 1.80 -9.89
CA VAL A 142 14.39 2.69 -10.95
C VAL A 142 14.71 4.07 -10.38
N PRO A 143 15.72 4.78 -10.92
CA PRO A 143 16.16 6.06 -10.39
C PRO A 143 15.03 7.10 -10.29
N HIS A 144 15.01 7.78 -9.15
CA HIS A 144 14.13 8.90 -8.84
C HIS A 144 14.91 9.97 -8.08
N ARG A 145 14.24 11.08 -7.73
CA ARG A 145 14.83 12.21 -7.03
C ARG A 145 15.36 11.85 -5.64
N HIS A 146 14.66 10.99 -4.92
CA HIS A 146 15.00 10.61 -3.56
C HIS A 146 15.66 9.24 -3.58
N GLU A 147 16.97 9.20 -3.33
CA GLU A 147 17.73 7.96 -3.18
C GLU A 147 17.63 7.48 -1.74
N MET A 148 17.45 6.18 -1.56
CA MET A 148 17.38 5.51 -0.27
C MET A 148 18.30 4.30 -0.26
N LEU A 149 19.21 4.24 0.71
CA LEU A 149 19.98 3.04 1.00
C LEU A 149 19.34 2.29 2.17
N VAL A 150 19.19 0.99 2.03
CA VAL A 150 18.80 0.07 3.10
C VAL A 150 19.91 -0.93 3.27
N GLY A 151 20.71 -0.80 4.33
CA GLY A 151 22.00 -1.47 4.43
C GLY A 151 22.90 -1.11 3.24
N ALA A 152 23.35 -2.12 2.49
CA ALA A 152 24.19 -1.93 1.30
C ALA A 152 23.38 -1.79 -0.02
N ARG A 153 22.05 -1.91 0.02
CA ARG A 153 21.22 -1.90 -1.18
C ARG A 153 20.70 -0.50 -1.47
N ARG A 154 20.66 -0.15 -2.76
CA ARG A 154 20.18 1.12 -3.26
C ARG A 154 18.78 0.98 -3.83
N PHE A 155 17.91 1.90 -3.40
CA PHE A 155 16.56 2.09 -3.89
C PHE A 155 16.32 3.57 -4.15
N TRP A 156 15.16 3.86 -4.71
CA TRP A 156 14.62 5.21 -4.82
C TRP A 156 13.20 5.25 -4.28
N THR A 157 12.71 6.44 -3.99
CA THR A 157 11.34 6.63 -3.54
C THR A 157 10.66 7.73 -4.35
N TRP A 158 9.34 7.66 -4.44
CA TRP A 158 8.57 8.63 -5.21
C TRP A 158 8.56 10.00 -4.53
N CYS A 159 8.62 10.02 -3.20
CA CYS A 159 8.75 11.25 -2.42
C CYS A 159 9.67 11.07 -1.20
N ALA A 160 9.99 12.19 -0.55
CA ALA A 160 10.82 12.17 0.64
C ALA A 160 10.12 11.50 1.84
N PHE A 161 8.80 11.60 1.94
CA PHE A 161 8.02 10.93 3.00
C PHE A 161 8.07 9.41 2.89
N ASP A 162 8.04 8.87 1.65
CA ASP A 162 8.21 7.44 1.42
C ASP A 162 9.55 6.95 1.98
N ALA A 163 10.65 7.67 1.70
CA ALA A 163 11.98 7.28 2.17
C ALA A 163 12.06 7.25 3.71
N VAL A 164 11.53 8.28 4.38
CA VAL A 164 11.47 8.33 5.85
C VAL A 164 10.62 7.18 6.40
N GLY A 165 9.40 7.01 5.88
CA GLY A 165 8.45 6.02 6.36
C GLY A 165 8.92 4.57 6.18
N ILE A 166 9.54 4.27 5.04
CA ILE A 166 10.07 2.94 4.74
C ILE A 166 11.21 2.59 5.70
N LEU A 167 12.22 3.46 5.88
CA LEU A 167 13.34 3.18 6.77
C LEU A 167 12.90 3.00 8.22
N VAL A 168 11.97 3.83 8.70
CA VAL A 168 11.41 3.69 10.05
C VAL A 168 10.64 2.38 10.21
N ALA A 169 9.79 2.03 9.25
CA ALA A 169 8.98 0.82 9.33
C ALA A 169 9.80 -0.46 9.25
N LEU A 170 10.93 -0.42 8.53
CA LEU A 170 11.90 -1.52 8.45
C LEU A 170 12.79 -1.63 9.69
N GLU A 171 12.80 -0.61 10.56
CA GLU A 171 13.76 -0.50 11.67
C GLU A 171 15.22 -0.71 11.20
N ALA A 172 15.53 -0.22 9.99
CA ALA A 172 16.77 -0.53 9.29
C ALA A 172 17.81 0.58 9.43
N ASP A 173 19.07 0.18 9.32
CA ASP A 173 20.16 1.09 9.03
C ASP A 173 20.09 1.53 7.58
N GLY A 174 20.25 2.83 7.33
CA GLY A 174 20.12 3.35 5.99
C GLY A 174 20.54 4.80 5.84
N LEU A 175 20.35 5.32 4.64
CA LEU A 175 20.64 6.71 4.30
C LEU A 175 19.65 7.22 3.27
N ILE A 176 19.09 8.39 3.52
CA ILE A 176 18.33 9.14 2.52
C ILE A 176 19.24 10.19 1.92
N ARG A 177 19.28 10.27 0.58
CA ARG A 177 19.91 11.33 -0.18
C ARG A 177 18.91 12.03 -1.06
N THR A 178 18.81 13.32 -0.92
CA THR A 178 17.93 14.18 -1.71
C THR A 178 18.49 15.60 -1.79
N SER A 179 17.70 16.54 -2.27
CA SER A 179 18.03 17.97 -2.24
C SER A 179 16.83 18.78 -1.78
N ASP A 180 17.11 19.87 -1.07
CA ASP A 180 16.12 20.91 -0.73
C ASP A 180 15.62 21.58 -2.02
N PRO A 181 14.31 21.51 -2.36
CA PRO A 181 13.81 22.09 -3.61
C PRO A 181 13.77 23.64 -3.60
N ALA A 182 13.97 24.28 -2.48
CA ALA A 182 14.04 25.74 -2.38
C ALA A 182 15.44 26.27 -2.63
N SER A 183 16.47 25.62 -2.06
CA SER A 183 17.88 26.06 -2.12
C SER A 183 18.72 25.26 -3.12
N GLY A 184 18.30 24.05 -3.48
CA GLY A 184 19.08 23.10 -4.26
C GLY A 184 20.18 22.38 -3.47
N GLN A 185 20.34 22.70 -2.19
CA GLN A 185 21.39 22.11 -1.35
C GLN A 185 21.12 20.59 -1.11
N PRO A 186 22.17 19.77 -1.09
CA PRO A 186 22.02 18.35 -0.79
C PRO A 186 21.61 18.13 0.67
N ILE A 187 20.72 17.17 0.87
CA ILE A 187 20.30 16.71 2.19
C ILE A 187 20.64 15.21 2.29
N GLU A 188 21.42 14.85 3.30
CA GLU A 188 21.69 13.48 3.66
C GLU A 188 21.19 13.20 5.09
N ILE A 189 20.38 12.16 5.27
CA ILE A 189 19.83 11.78 6.55
C ILE A 189 20.20 10.32 6.84
N PRO A 190 21.20 10.07 7.69
CA PRO A 190 21.52 8.72 8.15
C PRO A 190 20.46 8.19 9.11
N PHE A 191 20.18 6.90 9.01
CA PHE A 191 19.31 6.13 9.90
C PHE A 191 20.08 5.01 10.57
N LEU A 192 19.83 4.82 11.86
CA LEU A 192 20.34 3.70 12.65
C LEU A 192 19.15 3.04 13.36
N ASN A 193 18.93 1.75 13.13
CA ASN A 193 17.78 1.00 13.65
C ASN A 193 16.44 1.72 13.40
N GLY A 194 16.24 2.28 12.20
CA GLY A 194 15.02 3.01 11.83
C GLY A 194 14.91 4.42 12.45
N HIS A 195 15.91 4.92 13.13
CA HIS A 195 15.93 6.25 13.74
C HIS A 195 16.90 7.18 13.01
N ALA A 196 16.42 8.35 12.59
CA ALA A 196 17.29 9.36 11.99
C ALA A 196 18.29 9.89 13.02
N THR A 197 19.56 9.98 12.63
CA THR A 197 20.62 10.50 13.49
C THR A 197 20.91 11.95 13.16
N ALA A 198 20.73 12.83 14.15
CA ALA A 198 21.20 14.23 14.24
C ALA A 198 21.07 15.10 12.95
N VAL A 199 19.83 15.32 12.44
CA VAL A 199 19.60 16.24 11.32
C VAL A 199 18.46 17.21 11.66
N SER A 200 18.66 18.49 11.34
CA SER A 200 17.67 19.56 11.52
C SER A 200 16.64 19.67 10.40
N ALA A 201 16.65 18.75 9.42
CA ALA A 201 15.73 18.79 8.28
C ALA A 201 14.26 18.67 8.71
N VAL A 202 13.40 19.27 7.93
CA VAL A 202 11.94 19.19 8.07
C VAL A 202 11.31 18.58 6.83
N LEU A 203 10.16 17.94 6.99
CA LEU A 203 9.37 17.37 5.91
C LEU A 203 8.13 18.23 5.65
N PHE A 204 7.90 18.60 4.41
CA PHE A 204 6.63 19.19 3.98
C PHE A 204 5.71 18.10 3.45
N LEU A 205 4.52 17.98 4.06
CA LEU A 205 3.45 17.09 3.59
C LEU A 205 2.34 17.91 2.93
N PRO A 206 2.07 17.70 1.64
CA PRO A 206 0.99 18.41 0.96
C PRO A 206 -0.38 17.94 1.45
N ARG A 207 -1.33 18.88 1.50
CA ARG A 207 -2.76 18.62 1.65
C ARG A 207 -3.45 18.90 0.33
N LEU A 208 -4.03 17.87 -0.28
CA LEU A 208 -4.82 17.99 -1.49
C LEU A 208 -6.28 17.72 -1.16
N ASP A 209 -7.19 18.52 -1.72
CA ASP A 209 -8.64 18.31 -1.56
C ASP A 209 -9.11 17.07 -2.34
N SER A 210 -8.39 16.70 -3.39
CA SER A 210 -8.57 15.47 -4.19
C SER A 210 -7.22 15.04 -4.76
N CYS A 211 -7.04 13.74 -4.97
CA CYS A 211 -5.84 13.17 -5.56
C CYS A 211 -6.23 11.96 -6.41
N SER A 212 -6.03 12.04 -7.71
CA SER A 212 -6.31 10.95 -8.66
C SER A 212 -5.10 10.04 -8.86
N SER A 213 -3.88 10.59 -8.73
CA SER A 213 -2.61 9.86 -8.82
C SER A 213 -1.65 10.30 -7.72
N VAL A 214 -1.43 9.43 -6.76
CA VAL A 214 -0.53 9.73 -5.63
C VAL A 214 0.88 10.10 -6.12
N VAL A 215 1.43 9.33 -7.05
CA VAL A 215 2.80 9.52 -7.52
C VAL A 215 2.97 10.74 -8.42
N ASP A 216 1.92 11.18 -9.12
CA ASP A 216 2.01 12.30 -10.07
C ASP A 216 1.54 13.63 -9.46
N GLU A 217 0.65 13.60 -8.46
CA GLU A 217 0.05 14.81 -7.89
C GLU A 217 0.53 15.09 -6.46
N TRP A 218 0.59 14.07 -5.60
CA TRP A 218 0.94 14.22 -4.19
C TRP A 218 2.45 14.12 -3.96
N CYS A 219 3.09 13.06 -4.47
CA CYS A 219 4.50 12.79 -4.22
C CYS A 219 5.46 13.91 -4.65
N PRO A 220 5.27 14.62 -5.78
CA PRO A 220 6.16 15.71 -6.16
C PRO A 220 6.21 16.86 -5.14
N ASN A 221 5.18 16.95 -4.30
CA ASN A 221 5.04 18.00 -3.30
C ASN A 221 5.48 17.57 -1.88
N ALA A 222 5.71 16.30 -1.63
CA ALA A 222 6.18 15.78 -0.34
C ALA A 222 7.71 15.75 -0.29
N ASN A 223 8.32 16.80 0.25
CA ASN A 223 9.75 17.04 0.14
C ASN A 223 10.43 17.31 1.49
N LEU A 224 11.72 16.98 1.58
CA LEU A 224 12.60 17.41 2.67
C LEU A 224 13.20 18.77 2.38
N PHE A 225 13.36 19.57 3.44
CA PHE A 225 13.96 20.89 3.43
C PHE A 225 14.96 21.02 4.57
N GLU A 226 15.99 21.84 4.37
CA GLU A 226 16.97 22.15 5.42
C GLU A 226 16.34 22.88 6.59
N THR A 227 15.36 23.77 6.28
CA THR A 227 14.68 24.60 7.27
C THR A 227 13.18 24.73 7.00
N GLU A 228 12.42 25.04 8.06
CA GLU A 228 11.00 25.36 7.95
C GLU A 228 10.76 26.61 7.06
N ALA A 229 11.66 27.59 7.11
CA ALA A 229 11.57 28.79 6.28
C ALA A 229 11.67 28.46 4.78
N ASN A 230 12.57 27.54 4.41
CA ASN A 230 12.68 27.05 3.04
C ASN A 230 11.39 26.35 2.59
N ALA A 231 10.86 25.46 3.43
CA ALA A 231 9.62 24.74 3.15
C ALA A 231 8.44 25.69 2.93
N ARG A 232 8.25 26.65 3.82
CA ARG A 232 7.16 27.64 3.72
C ARG A 232 7.30 28.56 2.51
N THR A 233 8.52 29.03 2.23
CA THR A 233 8.79 29.88 1.05
C THR A 233 8.54 29.13 -0.25
N TRP A 234 8.97 27.88 -0.33
CA TRP A 234 8.75 27.02 -1.49
C TRP A 234 7.26 26.74 -1.71
N ALA A 235 6.55 26.33 -0.65
CA ALA A 235 5.11 26.05 -0.72
C ALA A 235 4.30 27.30 -1.11
N GLY A 236 4.66 28.48 -0.57
CA GLY A 236 4.03 29.75 -0.91
C GLY A 236 4.21 30.12 -2.39
N ARG A 237 5.40 29.91 -2.95
CA ARG A 237 5.67 30.18 -4.38
C ARG A 237 4.86 29.28 -5.32
N LEU A 238 4.66 28.02 -4.92
CA LEU A 238 3.91 27.03 -5.73
C LEU A 238 2.42 26.98 -5.37
N HIS A 239 1.97 27.77 -4.41
CA HIS A 239 0.60 27.77 -3.88
C HIS A 239 0.15 26.38 -3.39
N VAL A 240 1.09 25.58 -2.87
CA VAL A 240 0.81 24.26 -2.31
C VAL A 240 0.48 24.39 -0.82
N LYS A 241 -0.70 23.93 -0.43
CA LYS A 241 -1.10 23.84 0.98
C LYS A 241 -0.53 22.55 1.61
N GLY A 242 -0.11 22.63 2.87
CA GLY A 242 0.42 21.46 3.56
C GLY A 242 0.95 21.81 4.94
N ASP A 243 1.50 20.79 5.60
CA ASP A 243 2.08 20.90 6.93
C ASP A 243 3.60 20.73 6.89
N VAL A 244 4.31 21.49 7.68
CA VAL A 244 5.73 21.29 7.92
C VAL A 244 5.87 20.47 9.19
N LEU A 245 6.46 19.30 9.07
CA LEU A 245 6.70 18.38 10.18
C LEU A 245 8.19 18.37 10.53
N SER A 246 8.51 18.30 11.82
CA SER A 246 9.84 17.88 12.24
C SER A 246 10.10 16.45 11.74
N LEU A 247 11.37 16.07 11.61
CA LEU A 247 11.74 14.73 11.19
C LEU A 247 11.16 13.66 12.14
N SER A 248 11.13 13.91 13.45
CA SER A 248 10.50 13.02 14.44
C SER A 248 9.01 12.82 14.18
N GLN A 249 8.25 13.88 13.92
CA GLN A 249 6.82 13.77 13.56
C GLN A 249 6.62 13.02 12.24
N ALA A 250 7.47 13.29 11.24
CA ALA A 250 7.43 12.59 9.96
C ALA A 250 7.68 11.09 10.11
N MET A 251 8.63 10.71 10.98
CA MET A 251 8.92 9.32 11.32
C MET A 251 7.72 8.63 11.99
N GLU A 252 7.07 9.27 12.94
CA GLU A 252 5.89 8.70 13.63
C GLU A 252 4.73 8.43 12.65
N VAL A 253 4.41 9.41 11.80
CA VAL A 253 3.34 9.26 10.79
C VAL A 253 3.75 8.22 9.75
N GLY A 254 5.00 8.25 9.29
CA GLY A 254 5.54 7.30 8.32
C GLY A 254 5.49 5.87 8.83
N ALA A 255 5.92 5.61 10.07
CA ALA A 255 5.87 4.27 10.66
C ALA A 255 4.46 3.65 10.55
N LYS A 256 3.41 4.40 10.86
CA LYS A 256 2.02 3.93 10.78
C LYS A 256 1.62 3.53 9.36
N SER A 257 2.10 4.26 8.36
CA SER A 257 1.74 4.05 6.95
C SER A 257 2.43 2.85 6.31
N TRP A 258 3.69 2.57 6.67
CA TRP A 258 4.48 1.49 6.03
C TRP A 258 4.58 0.20 6.82
N ARG A 259 4.35 0.19 8.16
CA ARG A 259 4.34 -1.06 8.94
C ARG A 259 3.50 -2.17 8.32
N PRO A 260 2.27 -1.93 7.81
CA PRO A 260 1.48 -2.99 7.18
C PRO A 260 2.11 -3.57 5.91
N LEU A 261 2.93 -2.79 5.19
CA LEU A 261 3.60 -3.25 3.97
C LEU A 261 4.84 -4.10 4.26
N VAL A 262 5.56 -3.80 5.35
CA VAL A 262 6.80 -4.49 5.72
C VAL A 262 6.56 -5.69 6.64
N ALA A 263 5.43 -5.73 7.36
CA ALA A 263 5.09 -6.85 8.22
C ALA A 263 4.99 -8.17 7.41
N PRO A 264 5.50 -9.29 7.90
CA PRO A 264 5.26 -10.59 7.29
C PRO A 264 3.75 -10.90 7.29
N ARG A 265 3.30 -11.69 6.30
CA ARG A 265 1.94 -12.23 6.27
C ARG A 265 1.75 -13.32 7.32
#